data_b0458af10c9c738bc35e9805f5402753
#
_entry.id   b0458af10c9c738bc35e9805f5402753
#
_cell.length_a   1.000
_cell.length_b   1.000
_cell.length_c   1.000
_cell.angle_alpha   90.00
_cell.angle_beta   90.00
_cell.angle_gamma   90.00
#
_symmetry.space_group_name_H-M   'P 1'
#
loop_
_entity.id
_entity.type
_entity.pdbx_description
1 polymer ?
#
loop_
_entity_poly.entity_id
_entity_poly.type
_entity_poly.pdbx_seq_one_letter_code
_entity_poly.pdbx_strand_id
1 'polypeptide(L)' 'MSDFVICINNESNPASLILGKVYRRIPDPEAESHNMLRVIDEDKLEPDGYLYPASMFAPIELPEVSKRVLA' A
#
# COMPACT_ATOMS: atom_id res chain seq x y z
N MET A 1 -5.38 -7.03 10.36
CA MET A 1 -4.67 -5.95 9.65
C MET A 1 -5.41 -5.62 8.37
N SER A 2 -5.47 -4.35 8.01
CA SER A 2 -6.22 -3.91 6.83
C SER A 2 -5.53 -4.34 5.53
N ASP A 3 -6.32 -4.68 4.50
CA ASP A 3 -5.82 -4.96 3.16
C ASP A 3 -5.54 -3.68 2.37
N PHE A 4 -5.89 -2.53 2.92
CA PHE A 4 -5.69 -1.22 2.28
C PHE A 4 -4.92 -0.30 3.19
N VAL A 5 -4.09 0.54 2.58
CA VAL A 5 -3.28 1.53 3.29
C VAL A 5 -3.35 2.86 2.54
N ILE A 6 -3.21 3.96 3.27
CA ILE A 6 -3.14 5.28 2.66
C ILE A 6 -1.69 5.76 2.71
N CYS A 7 -1.22 6.34 1.61
CA CYS A 7 0.14 6.89 1.55
C CYS A 7 0.19 8.21 2.34
N ILE A 8 1.03 8.24 3.38
CA ILE A 8 1.22 9.42 4.22
C ILE A 8 2.58 10.09 4.02
N ASN A 9 3.47 9.45 3.26
CA ASN A 9 4.78 10.00 2.94
C ASN A 9 5.26 9.37 1.62
N ASN A 10 5.53 10.19 0.61
CA ASN A 10 6.03 9.72 -0.67
C ASN A 10 7.36 10.36 -1.07
N GLU A 11 8.08 10.98 -0.12
CA GLU A 11 9.29 11.76 -0.42
C GLU A 11 10.36 10.94 -1.13
N SER A 12 10.49 9.66 -0.78
CA SER A 12 11.50 8.78 -1.40
C SER A 12 11.07 8.23 -2.75
N ASN A 13 9.75 8.22 -3.04
CA ASN A 13 9.19 7.54 -4.22
C ASN A 13 8.05 8.36 -4.85
N PRO A 14 8.26 9.64 -5.19
CA PRO A 14 7.17 10.49 -5.66
C PRO A 14 6.60 10.08 -7.02
N ALA A 15 7.36 9.31 -7.82
CA ALA A 15 6.87 8.81 -9.10
C ALA A 15 6.01 7.56 -8.96
N SER A 16 6.17 6.83 -7.86
CA SER A 16 5.50 5.53 -7.65
C SER A 16 4.31 5.60 -6.71
N LEU A 17 4.24 6.63 -5.87
CA LEU A 17 3.21 6.80 -4.84
C LEU A 17 2.66 8.22 -4.85
N ILE A 18 1.35 8.32 -4.69
CA ILE A 18 0.66 9.62 -4.59
C ILE A 18 0.28 9.83 -3.13
N LEU A 19 0.71 10.95 -2.56
CA LEU A 19 0.38 11.30 -1.18
C LEU A 19 -1.14 11.40 -1.00
N GLY A 20 -1.65 10.74 0.03
CA GLY A 20 -3.08 10.74 0.33
C GLY A 20 -3.91 9.75 -0.46
N LYS A 21 -3.29 8.98 -1.37
CA LYS A 21 -4.00 7.96 -2.14
C LYS A 21 -4.02 6.63 -1.37
N VAL A 22 -5.11 5.88 -1.56
CA VAL A 22 -5.27 4.54 -0.99
C VAL A 22 -4.70 3.50 -1.94
N TYR A 23 -3.90 2.59 -1.40
CA TYR A 23 -3.29 1.49 -2.15
C TYR A 23 -3.64 0.15 -1.51
N ARG A 24 -3.64 -0.89 -2.33
CA ARG A 24 -3.84 -2.25 -1.85
C ARG A 24 -2.54 -2.80 -1.29
N ARG A 25 -2.60 -3.37 -0.08
CA ARG A 25 -1.49 -4.07 0.54
C ARG A 25 -1.64 -5.57 0.28
N ILE A 26 -0.56 -6.21 -0.13
CA ILE A 26 -0.51 -7.66 -0.25
C ILE A 26 0.12 -8.21 1.03
N PRO A 27 -0.55 -9.11 1.77
CA PRO A 27 0.03 -9.70 2.98
C PRO A 27 1.37 -10.36 2.68
N ASP A 28 2.38 -10.00 3.46
CA ASP A 28 3.73 -10.55 3.34
C ASP A 28 4.36 -10.58 4.74
N PRO A 29 4.15 -11.67 5.50
CA PRO A 29 4.63 -11.74 6.89
C PRO A 29 6.12 -11.51 7.05
N GLU A 30 6.93 -11.97 6.10
CA GLU A 30 8.38 -11.76 6.17
C GLU A 30 8.73 -10.28 6.04
N ALA A 31 8.16 -9.59 5.04
CA ALA A 31 8.38 -8.16 4.87
C ALA A 31 7.90 -7.39 6.09
N GLU A 32 6.72 -7.73 6.61
CA GLU A 32 6.14 -7.05 7.77
C GLU A 32 6.98 -7.23 9.02
N SER A 33 7.66 -8.35 9.17
CA SER A 33 8.58 -8.58 10.28
C SER A 33 9.81 -7.66 10.24
N HIS A 34 10.08 -7.07 9.08
CA HIS A 34 11.16 -6.10 8.88
C HIS A 34 10.63 -4.67 8.72
N ASN A 35 9.41 -4.41 9.14
CA ASN A 35 8.74 -3.09 9.03
C ASN A 35 8.61 -2.61 7.59
N MET A 36 8.43 -3.56 6.66
CA MET A 36 8.15 -3.29 5.25
C MET A 36 6.76 -3.76 4.89
N LEU A 37 6.14 -3.10 3.91
CA LEU A 37 4.86 -3.52 3.36
C LEU A 37 5.01 -3.78 1.88
N ARG A 38 4.30 -4.79 1.40
CA ARG A 38 4.19 -5.05 -0.04
C ARG A 38 2.91 -4.38 -0.54
N VAL A 39 3.07 -3.44 -1.48
CA VAL A 39 1.99 -2.55 -1.92
C VAL A 39 1.93 -2.54 -3.44
N ILE A 40 0.72 -2.60 -4.00
CA ILE A 40 0.49 -2.34 -5.42
C ILE A 40 0.49 -0.82 -5.59
N ASP A 41 1.56 -0.28 -6.16
CA ASP A 41 1.73 1.17 -6.34
C ASP A 41 1.19 1.66 -7.69
N GLU A 42 1.67 2.81 -8.19
CA GLU A 42 1.21 3.35 -9.46
C GLU A 42 1.63 2.49 -10.67
N ASP A 43 2.62 1.60 -10.51
CA ASP A 43 3.00 0.63 -11.53
C ASP A 43 2.09 -0.60 -11.43
N LYS A 44 0.94 -0.55 -12.09
CA LYS A 44 -0.06 -1.62 -12.06
C LYS A 44 0.36 -2.87 -12.85
N LEU A 45 1.48 -2.81 -13.56
CA LEU A 45 1.97 -3.96 -14.34
C LEU A 45 2.68 -4.99 -13.47
N GLU A 46 3.08 -4.62 -12.25
CA GLU A 46 3.73 -5.55 -11.33
C GLU A 46 2.68 -6.18 -10.39
N PRO A 47 2.27 -7.44 -10.63
CA PRO A 47 1.19 -8.05 -9.85
C PRO A 47 1.57 -8.35 -8.40
N ASP A 48 2.87 -8.50 -8.11
CA ASP A 48 3.35 -8.75 -6.77
C ASP A 48 3.63 -7.48 -5.98
N GLY A 49 3.45 -6.31 -6.60
CA GLY A 49 3.72 -5.04 -5.99
C GLY A 49 5.19 -4.83 -5.65
N TYR A 50 5.46 -3.83 -4.84
CA TYR A 50 6.81 -3.49 -4.41
C TYR A 50 6.88 -3.33 -2.90
N LEU A 51 8.06 -3.52 -2.33
CA LEU A 51 8.28 -3.34 -0.89
C LEU A 51 8.60 -1.89 -0.58
N TYR A 52 7.92 -1.36 0.45
CA TYR A 52 8.11 -0.01 0.95
C TYR A 52 8.22 -0.01 2.47
N PRO A 53 8.93 0.94 3.08
CA PRO A 53 8.88 1.10 4.53
C PRO A 53 7.45 1.30 5.02
N ALA A 54 7.07 0.58 6.07
CA ALA A 54 5.72 0.68 6.63
C ALA A 54 5.39 2.10 7.10
N SER A 55 6.39 2.88 7.49
CA SER A 55 6.22 4.26 7.94
C SER A 55 5.68 5.20 6.86
N MET A 56 5.72 4.80 5.59
CA MET A 56 5.16 5.60 4.49
C MET A 56 3.64 5.48 4.38
N PHE A 57 3.03 4.59 5.16
CA PHE A 57 1.61 4.28 5.05
C PHE A 57 0.93 4.23 6.41
N ALA A 58 -0.38 4.46 6.40
CA ALA A 58 -1.24 4.19 7.54
C ALA A 58 -2.32 3.19 7.12
N PRO A 59 -2.67 2.22 7.99
CA PRO A 59 -3.76 1.29 7.68
C PRO A 59 -5.08 2.04 7.64
N ILE A 60 -5.98 1.61 6.75
CA ILE A 60 -7.28 2.23 6.60
C ILE A 60 -8.35 1.15 6.42
N GLU A 61 -9.48 1.29 7.11
CA GLU A 61 -10.65 0.45 6.93
C GLU A 61 -11.60 1.11 5.95
N LEU A 62 -12.06 0.36 4.96
CA LEU A 62 -12.95 0.85 3.92
C LEU A 62 -14.30 0.16 4.00
N PRO A 63 -15.40 0.87 3.68
CA PRO A 63 -16.68 0.23 3.46
C PRO A 63 -16.57 -0.85 2.37
N GLU A 64 -17.42 -1.87 2.45
CA GLU A 64 -17.36 -3.01 1.51
C GLU A 64 -17.47 -2.56 0.05
N VAL A 65 -18.33 -1.58 -0.23
CA VAL A 65 -18.51 -1.06 -1.58
C VAL A 65 -17.23 -0.43 -2.10
N SER A 66 -16.48 0.27 -1.26
CA SER A 66 -15.20 0.89 -1.65
C SER A 66 -14.13 -0.16 -1.90
N LYS A 67 -14.12 -1.24 -1.11
CA LYS A 67 -13.20 -2.35 -1.32
C LYS A 67 -13.39 -3.01 -2.67
N ARG A 68 -14.64 -3.16 -3.13
CA ARG A 68 -14.95 -3.73 -4.45
C ARG A 68 -14.40 -2.87 -5.58
N VAL A 69 -14.43 -1.57 -5.43
CA VAL A 69 -13.92 -0.65 -6.45
C VAL A 69 -12.40 -0.68 -6.53
N LEU A 70 -11.74 -0.81 -5.36
CA LEU A 70 -10.27 -0.74 -5.27
C LEU A 70 -9.59 -2.10 -5.45
N ALA A 71 -10.32 -3.18 -5.26
CA ALA A 71 -9.76 -4.53 -5.33
C ALA A 71 -9.39 -4.97 -6.75
#